data_15bb2806e3eccfa8dba7eb981db3d56f
#
_entry.id   15bb2806e3eccfa8dba7eb981db3d56f
#
_cell.length_a   1.000
_cell.length_b   1.000
_cell.length_c   1.000
_cell.angle_alpha   90.00
_cell.angle_beta   90.00
_cell.angle_gamma   90.00
#
_symmetry.space_group_name_H-M   'P 1'
#
loop_
_entity.id
_entity.type
_entity.pdbx_description
1 polymer ?
#
loop_
_entity_poly.entity_id
_entity_poly.type
_entity_poly.pdbx_seq_one_letter_code
_entity_poly.pdbx_strand_id
1 'polypeptide(L)'
;PALFEFVKLGKYAILETDPIFKDEIVLDAVKEYRKKYKDKEYFTKPRFDKVGITTLFTFHWDITIDTINFAKQLCKHQNDVMVGGIMSSLLPEEVYAATGIHPFVGLLNHPGDIDEGNNLIIDELPLDYSILEEIDYVYPANNAYFAYMTRGCINHCKFCAVPKLEP
;
A
#
# COMPACT_ATOMS: atom_id res chain seq x y z
N PRO A 1 12.10 -8.44 6.14
CA PRO A 1 10.91 -8.80 6.96
C PRO A 1 11.11 -8.46 8.43
N ALA A 2 12.16 -8.93 9.12
CA ALA A 2 12.41 -8.68 10.54
C ALA A 2 12.50 -7.18 10.87
N LEU A 3 13.23 -6.42 10.04
CA LEU A 3 13.35 -4.96 10.20
C LEU A 3 11.98 -4.28 10.10
N PHE A 4 11.16 -4.67 9.13
CA PHE A 4 9.81 -4.15 8.96
C PHE A 4 8.91 -4.47 10.17
N GLU A 5 8.93 -5.71 10.63
CA GLU A 5 8.15 -6.19 11.78
C GLU A 5 8.46 -5.38 13.05
N PHE A 6 9.71 -5.06 13.28
CA PHE A 6 10.08 -4.26 14.43
C PHE A 6 9.88 -2.75 14.20
N VAL A 7 10.42 -2.19 13.12
CA VAL A 7 10.42 -0.73 12.90
C VAL A 7 9.02 -0.20 12.68
N LYS A 8 8.22 -0.84 11.84
CA LYS A 8 6.86 -0.39 11.54
C LYS A 8 5.82 -0.91 12.51
N LEU A 9 5.79 -2.21 12.76
CA LEU A 9 4.72 -2.84 13.53
C LEU A 9 5.00 -2.88 15.03
N GLY A 10 6.26 -2.66 15.43
CA GLY A 10 6.64 -2.68 16.84
C GLY A 10 6.61 -4.05 17.49
N LYS A 11 6.80 -5.10 16.72
CA LYS A 11 6.86 -6.46 17.21
C LYS A 11 8.20 -6.74 17.89
N TYR A 12 8.30 -6.46 19.18
CA TYR A 12 9.53 -6.62 19.95
C TYR A 12 10.01 -8.07 20.04
N ALA A 13 9.12 -9.04 20.00
CA ALA A 13 9.49 -10.46 20.04
C ALA A 13 10.48 -10.87 18.94
N ILE A 14 10.48 -10.17 17.80
CA ILE A 14 11.43 -10.44 16.72
C ILE A 14 12.88 -10.17 17.12
N LEU A 15 13.13 -9.26 18.05
CA LEU A 15 14.48 -8.96 18.56
C LEU A 15 15.11 -10.14 19.29
N GLU A 16 14.28 -11.01 19.87
CA GLU A 16 14.73 -12.19 20.60
C GLU A 16 14.89 -13.41 19.70
N THR A 17 14.07 -13.47 18.64
CA THR A 17 13.97 -14.66 17.79
C THR A 17 14.86 -14.60 16.55
N ASP A 18 15.13 -13.42 16.01
CA ASP A 18 15.94 -13.27 14.80
C ASP A 18 17.43 -13.07 15.14
N PRO A 19 18.33 -13.95 14.66
CA PRO A 19 19.77 -13.88 14.97
C PRO A 19 20.45 -12.58 14.57
N ILE A 20 19.92 -11.83 13.62
CA ILE A 20 20.50 -10.55 13.16
C ILE A 20 20.56 -9.51 14.29
N PHE A 21 19.66 -9.59 15.26
CA PHE A 21 19.60 -8.66 16.38
C PHE A 21 20.50 -9.06 17.57
N LYS A 22 21.30 -10.12 17.44
CA LYS A 22 22.36 -10.47 18.40
C LYS A 22 23.58 -9.54 18.27
N ASP A 23 23.72 -8.88 17.13
CA ASP A 23 24.73 -7.85 16.93
C ASP A 23 24.23 -6.54 17.56
N GLU A 24 24.95 -6.03 18.57
CA GLU A 24 24.57 -4.81 19.30
C GLU A 24 24.52 -3.59 18.39
N ILE A 25 25.42 -3.48 17.41
CA ILE A 25 25.45 -2.36 16.46
C ILE A 25 24.18 -2.36 15.62
N VAL A 26 23.78 -3.52 15.12
CA VAL A 26 22.54 -3.69 14.34
C VAL A 26 21.34 -3.39 15.21
N LEU A 27 21.30 -3.91 16.43
CA LEU A 27 20.20 -3.70 17.36
C LEU A 27 20.00 -2.21 17.68
N ASP A 28 21.08 -1.50 17.97
CA ASP A 28 21.01 -0.07 18.29
C ASP A 28 20.61 0.77 17.08
N ALA A 29 21.16 0.48 15.90
CA ALA A 29 20.76 1.12 14.65
C ALA A 29 19.27 0.94 14.38
N VAL A 30 18.72 -0.25 14.56
CA VAL A 30 17.31 -0.56 14.33
C VAL A 30 16.40 0.12 15.36
N LYS A 31 16.82 0.20 16.62
CA LYS A 31 16.10 0.97 17.65
C LYS A 31 16.05 2.46 17.32
N GLU A 32 17.18 3.01 16.84
CA GLU A 32 17.23 4.40 16.39
C GLU A 32 16.34 4.66 15.18
N TYR A 33 16.32 3.75 14.19
CA TYR A 33 15.41 3.80 13.05
C TYR A 33 13.95 3.81 13.49
N ARG A 34 13.59 2.93 14.46
CA ARG A 34 12.23 2.92 14.99
C ARG A 34 11.86 4.23 15.68
N LYS A 35 12.80 4.80 16.45
CA LYS A 35 12.60 6.10 17.10
C LYS A 35 12.36 7.19 16.07
N LYS A 36 13.20 7.29 15.04
CA LYS A 36 13.05 8.25 13.94
C LYS A 36 11.76 8.04 13.16
N TYR A 37 11.35 6.80 12.92
CA TYR A 37 10.09 6.48 12.25
C TYR A 37 8.87 6.96 13.01
N LYS A 38 8.93 6.96 14.35
CA LYS A 38 7.86 7.45 15.23
C LYS A 38 7.99 8.92 15.62
N ASP A 39 9.07 9.57 15.20
CA ASP A 39 9.32 10.97 15.56
C ASP A 39 8.26 11.89 14.94
N LYS A 40 7.78 12.84 15.76
CA LYS A 40 6.82 13.85 15.32
C LYS A 40 7.38 14.79 14.24
N GLU A 41 8.69 14.94 14.15
CA GLU A 41 9.33 15.73 13.10
C GLU A 41 9.01 15.20 11.70
N TYR A 42 8.84 13.88 11.56
CA TYR A 42 8.46 13.23 10.33
C TYR A 42 7.07 13.71 9.81
N PHE A 43 6.18 14.06 10.72
CA PHE A 43 4.84 14.56 10.39
C PHE A 43 4.80 16.08 10.24
N THR A 44 5.71 16.81 10.90
CA THR A 44 5.78 18.28 10.78
C THR A 44 6.44 18.74 9.49
N LYS A 45 7.24 17.86 8.85
CA LYS A 45 7.89 18.09 7.57
C LYS A 45 7.57 16.96 6.59
N PRO A 46 6.35 16.90 6.04
CA PRO A 46 5.95 15.88 5.09
C PRO A 46 6.89 15.84 3.88
N ARG A 47 7.31 14.64 3.48
CA ARG A 47 8.32 14.44 2.44
C ARG A 47 7.72 14.14 1.08
N PHE A 48 6.51 13.59 1.08
CA PHE A 48 5.93 13.04 -0.14
C PHE A 48 4.96 14.02 -0.77
N ASP A 49 5.07 14.16 -2.07
CA ASP A 49 4.13 14.93 -2.87
C ASP A 49 2.84 14.12 -3.12
N LYS A 50 2.96 12.79 -3.24
CA LYS A 50 1.81 11.87 -3.34
C LYS A 50 2.11 10.57 -2.58
N VAL A 51 1.08 9.97 -1.99
CA VAL A 51 1.13 8.62 -1.37
C VAL A 51 -0.03 7.79 -1.89
N GLY A 52 0.29 6.67 -2.54
CA GLY A 52 -0.69 5.70 -3.00
C GLY A 52 -0.87 4.57 -1.98
N ILE A 53 -2.12 4.22 -1.71
CA ILE A 53 -2.48 3.09 -0.83
C ILE A 53 -3.36 2.15 -1.62
N THR A 54 -2.93 0.90 -1.73
CA THR A 54 -3.77 -0.18 -2.24
C THR A 54 -4.38 -0.95 -1.09
N THR A 55 -5.69 -1.19 -1.16
CA THR A 55 -6.46 -1.90 -0.14
C THR A 55 -6.90 -3.25 -0.68
N LEU A 56 -6.81 -4.30 0.13
CA LEU A 56 -7.07 -5.66 -0.35
C LEU A 56 -8.28 -6.30 0.33
N PHE A 57 -8.23 -6.51 1.65
CA PHE A 57 -9.21 -7.31 2.36
C PHE A 57 -10.13 -6.46 3.26
N THR A 58 -11.43 -6.66 3.15
CA THR A 58 -12.44 -5.98 3.97
C THR A 58 -12.35 -6.31 5.46
N PHE A 59 -11.83 -7.50 5.82
CA PHE A 59 -11.65 -7.91 7.21
C PHE A 59 -10.40 -7.31 7.89
N HIS A 60 -9.59 -6.58 7.15
CA HIS A 60 -8.49 -5.77 7.69
C HIS A 60 -8.87 -4.29 7.82
N TRP A 61 -10.13 -4.02 8.15
CA TRP A 61 -10.69 -2.67 8.20
C TRP A 61 -9.87 -1.71 9.07
N ASP A 62 -9.71 -2.03 10.35
CA ASP A 62 -9.05 -1.12 11.30
C ASP A 62 -7.61 -0.77 10.88
N ILE A 63 -6.83 -1.77 10.50
CA ILE A 63 -5.45 -1.58 10.03
C ILE A 63 -5.41 -0.72 8.77
N THR A 64 -6.37 -0.90 7.87
CA THR A 64 -6.44 -0.14 6.62
C THR A 64 -6.80 1.32 6.89
N ILE A 65 -7.79 1.58 7.72
CA ILE A 65 -8.18 2.96 8.10
C ILE A 65 -7.05 3.67 8.84
N ASP A 66 -6.38 2.98 9.78
CA ASP A 66 -5.22 3.51 10.49
C ASP A 66 -4.07 3.85 9.52
N THR A 67 -3.84 2.99 8.52
CA THR A 67 -2.81 3.20 7.49
C THR A 67 -3.14 4.42 6.63
N ILE A 68 -4.39 4.60 6.21
CA ILE A 68 -4.83 5.77 5.44
C ILE A 68 -4.66 7.04 6.27
N ASN A 69 -5.10 7.03 7.53
CA ASN A 69 -4.96 8.19 8.42
C ASN A 69 -3.48 8.51 8.75
N PHE A 70 -2.63 7.49 8.82
CA PHE A 70 -1.18 7.67 8.92
C PHE A 70 -0.62 8.32 7.66
N ALA A 71 -0.99 7.85 6.48
CA ALA A 71 -0.50 8.37 5.20
C ALA A 71 -0.84 9.85 4.99
N LYS A 72 -1.98 10.31 5.48
CA LYS A 72 -2.35 11.74 5.44
C LYS A 72 -1.33 12.65 6.13
N GLN A 73 -0.59 12.12 7.09
CA GLN A 73 0.44 12.85 7.81
C GLN A 73 1.78 12.87 7.07
N LEU A 74 1.94 12.06 6.02
CA LEU A 74 3.15 11.96 5.21
C LEU A 74 3.14 12.89 3.99
N CYS A 75 1.97 13.33 3.57
CA CYS A 75 1.78 14.23 2.43
C CYS A 75 1.72 15.68 2.87
N LYS A 76 2.12 16.58 1.98
CA LYS A 76 1.99 18.03 2.17
C LYS A 76 0.52 18.46 2.25
N HIS A 77 -0.33 17.82 1.45
CA HIS A 77 -1.77 18.04 1.46
C HIS A 77 -2.51 16.70 1.54
N GLN A 78 -3.64 16.66 2.23
CA GLN A 78 -4.43 15.43 2.38
C GLN A 78 -4.95 14.87 1.05
N ASN A 79 -5.21 15.75 0.08
CA ASN A 79 -5.67 15.38 -1.26
C ASN A 79 -4.59 14.66 -2.10
N ASP A 80 -3.35 14.65 -1.62
CA ASP A 80 -2.24 13.92 -2.26
C ASP A 80 -2.17 12.45 -1.83
N VAL A 81 -3.07 12.02 -0.93
CA VAL A 81 -3.23 10.61 -0.58
C VAL A 81 -4.27 9.99 -1.49
N MET A 82 -3.82 9.03 -2.29
CA MET A 82 -4.65 8.27 -3.22
C MET A 82 -4.94 6.90 -2.61
N VAL A 83 -6.20 6.55 -2.50
CA VAL A 83 -6.64 5.24 -1.96
C VAL A 83 -7.37 4.49 -3.06
N GLY A 84 -6.99 3.24 -3.28
CA GLY A 84 -7.64 2.38 -4.27
C GLY A 84 -7.57 0.91 -3.86
N GLY A 85 -7.94 0.03 -4.77
CA GLY A 85 -7.88 -1.42 -4.58
C GLY A 85 -9.23 -2.03 -4.21
N ILE A 86 -9.21 -3.32 -3.88
CA ILE A 86 -10.42 -4.15 -3.77
C ILE A 86 -11.34 -3.67 -2.65
N MET A 87 -10.84 -3.53 -1.44
CA MET A 87 -11.66 -3.14 -0.29
C MET A 87 -12.31 -1.77 -0.50
N SER A 88 -11.53 -0.77 -0.90
CA SER A 88 -12.03 0.59 -1.11
C SER A 88 -12.99 0.69 -2.31
N SER A 89 -12.86 -0.18 -3.32
CA SER A 89 -13.82 -0.28 -4.41
C SER A 89 -15.14 -0.93 -3.98
N LEU A 90 -15.11 -1.80 -2.97
CA LEU A 90 -16.31 -2.45 -2.44
C LEU A 90 -17.06 -1.59 -1.41
N LEU A 91 -16.33 -0.80 -0.63
CA LEU A 91 -16.81 -0.01 0.51
C LEU A 91 -16.38 1.47 0.41
N PRO A 92 -16.62 2.15 -0.75
CA PRO A 92 -16.08 3.50 -0.96
C PRO A 92 -16.66 4.53 0.02
N GLU A 93 -17.96 4.45 0.30
CA GLU A 93 -18.63 5.39 1.19
C GLU A 93 -18.18 5.24 2.65
N GLU A 94 -17.97 4.00 3.08
CA GLU A 94 -17.47 3.69 4.43
C GLU A 94 -16.02 4.18 4.60
N VAL A 95 -15.18 3.98 3.58
CA VAL A 95 -13.79 4.49 3.58
C VAL A 95 -13.79 6.01 3.62
N TYR A 96 -14.64 6.66 2.81
CA TYR A 96 -14.78 8.11 2.85
C TYR A 96 -15.26 8.60 4.21
N ALA A 97 -16.29 8.01 4.77
CA ALA A 97 -16.82 8.38 6.08
C ALA A 97 -15.76 8.25 7.20
N ALA A 98 -14.91 7.22 7.14
CA ALA A 98 -13.89 6.96 8.15
C ALA A 98 -12.61 7.80 7.97
N THR A 99 -12.29 8.23 6.74
CA THR A 99 -11.00 8.85 6.44
C THR A 99 -11.11 10.27 5.87
N GLY A 100 -12.25 10.64 5.31
CA GLY A 100 -12.43 11.88 4.56
C GLY A 100 -11.75 11.88 3.18
N ILE A 101 -11.28 10.71 2.70
CA ILE A 101 -10.66 10.56 1.37
C ILE A 101 -11.60 9.75 0.49
N HIS A 102 -11.96 10.33 -0.66
CA HIS A 102 -12.68 9.59 -1.69
C HIS A 102 -11.74 8.58 -2.35
N PRO A 103 -11.98 7.28 -2.21
CA PRO A 103 -11.15 6.30 -2.85
C PRO A 103 -11.44 6.22 -4.35
N PHE A 104 -10.43 5.83 -5.10
CA PHE A 104 -10.61 5.43 -6.48
C PHE A 104 -11.32 4.07 -6.53
N VAL A 105 -12.37 3.98 -7.33
CA VAL A 105 -13.23 2.79 -7.45
C VAL A 105 -13.02 2.13 -8.81
N GLY A 106 -12.70 0.85 -8.82
CA GLY A 106 -12.54 0.06 -10.04
C GLY A 106 -11.12 0.01 -10.57
N LEU A 107 -10.98 -0.06 -11.88
CA LEU A 107 -9.72 -0.22 -12.60
C LEU A 107 -9.19 1.13 -13.07
N LEU A 108 -7.86 1.24 -13.19
CA LEU A 108 -7.17 2.41 -13.71
C LEU A 108 -7.09 2.34 -15.25
N ASN A 109 -8.24 2.25 -15.89
CA ASN A 109 -8.37 1.94 -17.31
C ASN A 109 -8.85 3.12 -18.18
N HIS A 110 -8.89 4.32 -17.61
CA HIS A 110 -9.17 5.55 -18.35
C HIS A 110 -8.04 6.57 -18.24
N PRO A 111 -7.87 7.43 -19.25
CA PRO A 111 -6.92 8.54 -19.16
C PRO A 111 -7.27 9.47 -18.00
N GLY A 112 -6.29 9.86 -17.22
CA GLY A 112 -6.48 10.81 -16.13
C GLY A 112 -6.96 10.24 -14.80
N ASP A 113 -7.15 8.92 -14.68
CA ASP A 113 -7.62 8.26 -13.45
C ASP A 113 -6.80 8.61 -12.20
N ILE A 114 -5.50 8.80 -12.35
CA ILE A 114 -4.61 9.17 -11.23
C ILE A 114 -4.26 10.66 -11.25
N ASP A 115 -4.21 11.26 -12.43
CA ASP A 115 -3.77 12.64 -12.61
C ASP A 115 -4.52 13.27 -13.78
N GLU A 116 -5.38 14.23 -13.52
CA GLU A 116 -6.23 14.89 -14.53
C GLU A 116 -5.44 15.50 -15.70
N GLY A 117 -4.16 15.81 -15.48
CA GLY A 117 -3.25 16.33 -16.52
C GLY A 117 -2.58 15.25 -17.38
N ASN A 118 -2.83 13.97 -17.10
CA ASN A 118 -2.13 12.85 -17.72
C ASN A 118 -3.08 12.02 -18.59
N ASN A 119 -2.72 11.82 -19.85
CA ASN A 119 -3.49 11.01 -20.79
C ASN A 119 -3.10 9.51 -20.77
N LEU A 120 -2.24 9.09 -19.85
CA LEU A 120 -1.83 7.70 -19.73
C LEU A 120 -2.97 6.86 -19.13
N ILE A 121 -3.17 5.68 -19.71
CA ILE A 121 -4.01 4.63 -19.14
C ILE A 121 -3.07 3.72 -18.35
N ILE A 122 -3.17 3.75 -17.02
CA ILE A 122 -2.24 3.04 -16.13
C ILE A 122 -2.31 1.53 -16.37
N ASP A 123 -3.50 1.02 -16.62
CA ASP A 123 -3.73 -0.41 -16.81
C ASP A 123 -3.12 -0.97 -18.11
N GLU A 124 -2.75 -0.10 -19.04
CA GLU A 124 -2.09 -0.44 -20.31
C GLU A 124 -0.56 -0.27 -20.26
N LEU A 125 -0.02 0.28 -19.18
CA LEU A 125 1.42 0.46 -19.05
C LEU A 125 2.14 -0.88 -18.89
N PRO A 126 3.35 -1.01 -19.45
CA PRO A 126 4.17 -2.18 -19.18
C PRO A 126 4.51 -2.26 -17.68
N LEU A 127 4.52 -3.48 -17.16
CA LEU A 127 4.85 -3.71 -15.77
C LEU A 127 6.31 -3.35 -15.50
N ASP A 128 6.52 -2.49 -14.51
CA ASP A 128 7.85 -2.12 -14.03
C ASP A 128 8.27 -3.01 -12.86
N TYR A 129 9.25 -3.86 -13.11
CA TYR A 129 9.82 -4.75 -12.11
C TYR A 129 11.11 -4.21 -11.47
N SER A 130 11.55 -3.01 -11.80
CA SER A 130 12.77 -2.42 -11.25
C SER A 130 12.73 -2.28 -9.73
N ILE A 131 11.54 -2.06 -9.17
CA ILE A 131 11.33 -2.00 -7.72
C ILE A 131 11.74 -3.29 -6.99
N LEU A 132 11.75 -4.43 -7.68
CA LEU A 132 12.15 -5.72 -7.10
C LEU A 132 13.67 -5.78 -6.88
N GLU A 133 14.45 -4.95 -7.56
CA GLU A 133 15.90 -4.84 -7.39
C GLU A 133 16.25 -4.13 -6.07
N GLU A 134 15.30 -3.36 -5.53
CA GLU A 134 15.48 -2.60 -4.28
C GLU A 134 15.09 -3.38 -3.02
N ILE A 135 14.56 -4.59 -3.18
CA ILE A 135 14.08 -5.42 -2.05
C ILE A 135 14.84 -6.74 -1.99
N ASP A 136 15.13 -7.21 -0.76
CA ASP A 136 15.81 -8.47 -0.49
C ASP A 136 14.93 -9.72 -0.72
N TYR A 137 13.79 -9.58 -1.41
CA TYR A 137 12.89 -10.68 -1.70
C TYR A 137 13.11 -11.20 -3.11
N VAL A 138 13.48 -12.47 -3.21
CA VAL A 138 13.60 -13.16 -4.49
C VAL A 138 12.32 -13.96 -4.75
N TYR A 139 11.59 -13.58 -5.81
CA TYR A 139 10.44 -14.36 -6.25
C TYR A 139 10.88 -15.72 -6.77
N PRO A 140 10.12 -16.80 -6.49
CA PRO A 140 10.46 -18.14 -6.96
C PRO A 140 10.65 -18.25 -8.47
N ALA A 141 10.00 -17.36 -9.23
CA ALA A 141 10.10 -17.26 -10.68
C ALA A 141 10.72 -15.91 -11.05
N ASN A 142 12.01 -15.74 -10.75
CA ASN A 142 12.73 -14.46 -10.89
C ASN A 142 12.82 -13.92 -12.33
N ASN A 143 12.56 -14.76 -13.35
CA ASN A 143 12.55 -14.37 -14.76
C ASN A 143 11.13 -14.37 -15.36
N ALA A 144 10.08 -14.36 -14.54
CA ALA A 144 8.71 -14.39 -15.00
C ALA A 144 8.06 -13.00 -14.94
N TYR A 145 7.23 -12.72 -15.93
CA TYR A 145 6.30 -11.61 -15.90
C TYR A 145 4.96 -12.09 -15.37
N PHE A 146 4.39 -11.33 -14.44
CA PHE A 146 3.05 -11.58 -13.93
C PHE A 146 2.07 -10.75 -14.75
N ALA A 147 1.18 -11.40 -15.47
CA ALA A 147 0.18 -10.72 -16.29
C ALA A 147 -1.17 -11.43 -16.19
N TYR A 148 -2.23 -10.69 -16.37
CA TYR A 148 -3.56 -11.27 -16.53
C TYR A 148 -3.74 -11.75 -17.96
N MET A 149 -4.06 -13.01 -18.16
CA MET A 149 -4.50 -13.54 -19.47
C MET A 149 -5.96 -13.18 -19.75
N THR A 150 -6.76 -13.11 -18.70
CA THR A 150 -8.16 -12.68 -18.74
C THR A 150 -8.50 -11.92 -17.48
N ARG A 151 -9.41 -10.96 -17.58
CA ARG A 151 -9.96 -10.22 -16.43
C ARG A 151 -11.47 -10.41 -16.38
N GLY A 152 -12.04 -10.21 -15.19
CA GLY A 152 -13.46 -10.38 -14.98
C GLY A 152 -13.89 -11.85 -14.91
N CYS A 153 -15.19 -12.06 -14.86
CA CYS A 153 -15.81 -13.38 -14.85
C CYS A 153 -17.20 -13.30 -15.51
N ILE A 154 -17.51 -14.29 -16.33
CA ILE A 154 -18.83 -14.38 -16.98
C ILE A 154 -19.97 -14.70 -16.00
N ASN A 155 -19.65 -15.14 -14.78
CA ASN A 155 -20.65 -15.49 -13.76
C ASN A 155 -20.91 -14.29 -12.85
N HIS A 156 -22.18 -14.04 -12.53
CA HIS A 156 -22.62 -12.99 -11.61
C HIS A 156 -23.05 -13.57 -10.26
N CYS A 157 -22.16 -14.30 -9.60
CA CYS A 157 -22.44 -14.91 -8.29
C CYS A 157 -22.67 -13.81 -7.23
N LYS A 158 -23.76 -13.91 -6.48
CA LYS A 158 -24.18 -12.88 -5.48
C LYS A 158 -23.16 -12.61 -4.38
N PHE A 159 -22.31 -13.58 -4.09
CA PHE A 159 -21.25 -13.46 -3.07
C PHE A 159 -19.88 -13.03 -3.63
N CYS A 160 -19.77 -12.90 -4.94
CA CYS A 160 -18.49 -12.63 -5.61
C CYS A 160 -18.30 -11.14 -5.87
N ALA A 161 -17.12 -10.62 -5.55
CA ALA A 161 -16.78 -9.23 -5.81
C ALA A 161 -16.37 -8.95 -7.26
N VAL A 162 -15.94 -9.98 -8.01
CA VAL A 162 -15.37 -9.79 -9.37
C VAL A 162 -16.30 -9.03 -10.31
N PRO A 163 -17.61 -9.35 -10.44
CA PRO A 163 -18.49 -8.60 -11.34
C PRO A 163 -18.69 -7.13 -10.94
N LYS A 164 -18.34 -6.75 -9.71
CA LYS A 164 -18.40 -5.36 -9.23
C LYS A 164 -17.08 -4.62 -9.47
N LEU A 165 -15.96 -5.33 -9.42
CA LEU A 165 -14.62 -4.76 -9.54
C LEU A 165 -14.13 -4.70 -10.99
N GLU A 166 -14.51 -5.69 -11.78
CA GLU A 166 -14.11 -5.89 -13.18
C GLU A 166 -15.35 -6.25 -13.99
N PRO A 167 -16.26 -5.28 -14.25
CA PRO A 167 -17.52 -5.51 -14.96
C PRO A 167 -17.33 -5.89 -16.43
#